data_6ad3a09c9c9bcb93cf4eee41d48aa4dc
#
_entry.id   6ad3a09c9c9bcb93cf4eee41d48aa4dc
#
_cell.length_a   1.000
_cell.length_b   1.000
_cell.length_c   1.000
_cell.angle_alpha   90.00
_cell.angle_beta   90.00
_cell.angle_gamma   90.00
#
_symmetry.space_group_name_H-M   'P 1'
#
loop_
_entity.id
_entity.type
_entity.pdbx_description
1 polymer ?
#
loop_
_entity_poly.entity_id
_entity_poly.type
_entity_poly.pdbx_seq_one_letter_code
_entity_poly.pdbx_strand_id
1 'polypeptide(L)'
;MVRMGRSNESLLVPFVDSKGNFGKAYSRDMAYAAARYTEAKLEPVCDELFRDIDKDTVDFVPNYDGTTTEPTLLPVTFPTILANNTLGIAVGMASNICSFNLEELCNATIALMKDPQADLREIIPAPDFVGGGTILYDAAEMQNVLENGRGSVRVRAKWSYDKANNCIDVTRIPPTTTVEAIMDKITELVKLGKIREISDMRDETDLNGLKLTIDLKRGQDPDKLMARLYKATPLEDSFACNFNVLIAGQPKVLGVRSILLEWIAFRAECVRRRTYYDLQGKQKRLHLLKGLKAILLDIDKAIEIVRNTAEETEVVPNLMIGFGIDEVQAEYVAEIKLRHLNREYILKRTEEIEELENAIADLEDILKRPARINKIIMKELGDVAKKYGKPRRCEIMYEIPASEAEEPEQQIPDYPVHLFFTRDGYFKKITPQSLRMSGEQKLKDGDEVLFTCESTNSTELLFFTNHHQVYKSHAYDFADSKASVLGDYVASALGMEEGEVPLYMVVTPDYKGWMLFLYENGKCAKVPLSSYE
;
A
#
# COMPACT_ATOMS: atom_id res chain seq x y z
N MET A 1 1.65 12.29 -11.41
CA MET A 1 2.71 12.35 -12.45
C MET A 1 4.09 12.67 -11.88
N VAL A 2 4.31 13.81 -11.22
CA VAL A 2 5.64 14.19 -10.69
C VAL A 2 6.25 13.11 -9.77
N ARG A 3 5.49 12.56 -8.80
CA ARG A 3 5.98 11.48 -7.94
C ARG A 3 6.42 10.24 -8.71
N MET A 4 5.66 9.82 -9.71
CA MET A 4 6.02 8.69 -10.58
C MET A 4 7.24 9.01 -11.44
N GLY A 5 7.35 10.25 -11.94
CA GLY A 5 8.50 10.74 -12.71
C GLY A 5 9.81 10.85 -11.90
N ARG A 6 9.74 10.90 -10.55
CA ARG A 6 10.96 10.79 -9.71
C ARG A 6 11.57 9.40 -9.72
N SER A 7 10.89 8.40 -10.29
CA SER A 7 11.36 7.04 -10.47
C SER A 7 11.96 6.44 -9.18
N ASN A 8 13.18 5.93 -9.23
CA ASN A 8 13.89 5.32 -8.10
C ASN A 8 14.14 6.26 -6.89
N GLU A 9 13.87 7.54 -7.00
CA GLU A 9 14.01 8.49 -5.90
C GLU A 9 12.75 8.59 -5.03
N SER A 10 11.61 8.12 -5.54
CA SER A 10 10.33 8.14 -4.80
C SER A 10 9.67 6.78 -4.66
N LEU A 11 10.09 5.78 -5.43
CA LEU A 11 9.49 4.46 -5.46
C LEU A 11 10.58 3.38 -5.37
N LEU A 12 10.36 2.34 -4.56
CA LEU A 12 11.23 1.15 -4.52
C LEU A 12 11.14 0.37 -5.83
N VAL A 13 9.92 0.24 -6.35
CA VAL A 13 9.62 -0.36 -7.65
C VAL A 13 9.07 0.75 -8.55
N PRO A 14 9.91 1.44 -9.32
CA PRO A 14 9.48 2.53 -10.19
C PRO A 14 8.69 1.99 -11.38
N PHE A 15 7.67 2.75 -11.80
CA PHE A 15 6.84 2.44 -12.97
C PHE A 15 7.16 3.31 -14.18
N VAL A 16 7.91 4.38 -13.96
CA VAL A 16 8.27 5.34 -15.00
C VAL A 16 9.79 5.49 -15.08
N ASP A 17 10.35 5.23 -16.26
CA ASP A 17 11.70 5.63 -16.63
C ASP A 17 11.63 7.07 -17.15
N SER A 18 12.27 7.97 -16.44
CA SER A 18 12.19 9.41 -16.69
C SER A 18 13.54 10.02 -16.97
N LYS A 19 13.55 11.06 -17.82
CA LYS A 19 14.69 11.93 -18.06
C LYS A 19 14.33 13.37 -17.77
N GLY A 20 15.29 14.11 -17.24
CA GLY A 20 15.11 15.49 -16.81
C GLY A 20 14.82 15.59 -15.30
N ASN A 21 14.52 16.80 -14.84
CA ASN A 21 14.34 17.10 -13.42
C ASN A 21 12.86 17.02 -13.01
N PHE A 22 12.50 15.99 -12.25
CA PHE A 22 11.19 15.82 -11.62
C PHE A 22 11.16 16.26 -10.14
N GLY A 23 12.19 16.98 -9.68
CA GLY A 23 12.37 17.37 -8.28
C GLY A 23 12.85 16.21 -7.40
N LYS A 24 13.15 16.50 -6.16
CA LYS A 24 13.63 15.53 -5.16
C LYS A 24 12.58 15.30 -4.08
N ALA A 25 12.40 14.04 -3.64
CA ALA A 25 11.42 13.72 -2.60
C ALA A 25 11.86 14.21 -1.22
N TYR A 26 13.15 14.27 -0.98
CA TYR A 26 13.79 14.66 0.26
C TYR A 26 14.09 16.17 0.36
N SER A 27 13.69 16.97 -0.64
CA SER A 27 13.88 18.42 -0.64
C SER A 27 12.60 19.15 -1.03
N ARG A 28 12.26 20.18 -0.25
CA ARG A 28 11.16 21.11 -0.52
C ARG A 28 11.54 22.11 -1.63
N ASP A 29 12.80 22.51 -1.69
CA ASP A 29 13.29 23.61 -2.52
C ASP A 29 13.72 23.13 -3.92
N MET A 30 14.04 21.82 -4.09
CA MET A 30 14.36 21.24 -5.37
C MET A 30 13.09 20.88 -6.17
N ALA A 31 12.45 21.89 -6.74
CA ALA A 31 11.25 21.76 -7.54
C ALA A 31 11.51 21.08 -8.90
N TYR A 32 10.45 20.55 -9.50
CA TYR A 32 10.51 19.95 -10.84
C TYR A 32 10.59 21.00 -11.93
N ALA A 33 11.22 20.64 -13.06
CA ALA A 33 11.32 21.48 -14.24
C ALA A 33 9.99 21.55 -15.00
N ALA A 34 9.86 22.54 -15.90
CA ALA A 34 8.72 22.60 -16.80
C ALA A 34 8.64 21.36 -17.70
N ALA A 35 7.42 20.92 -18.03
CA ALA A 35 7.16 19.68 -18.77
C ALA A 35 7.94 19.55 -20.09
N ARG A 36 8.23 20.68 -20.79
CA ARG A 36 9.01 20.69 -22.03
C ARG A 36 10.47 20.25 -21.89
N TYR A 37 10.98 20.13 -20.64
CA TYR A 37 12.35 19.69 -20.35
C TYR A 37 12.41 18.28 -19.77
N THR A 38 11.30 17.56 -19.78
CA THR A 38 11.21 16.23 -19.19
C THR A 38 10.66 15.23 -20.19
N GLU A 39 11.15 14.01 -20.13
CA GLU A 39 10.67 12.86 -20.88
C GLU A 39 10.29 11.75 -19.91
N ALA A 40 9.32 10.92 -20.29
CA ALA A 40 8.89 9.78 -19.49
C ALA A 40 8.41 8.65 -20.40
N LYS A 41 8.79 7.43 -20.08
CA LYS A 41 8.27 6.19 -20.65
C LYS A 41 8.02 5.17 -19.55
N LEU A 42 7.31 4.09 -19.84
CA LEU A 42 7.07 3.03 -18.88
C LEU A 42 8.36 2.23 -18.62
N GLU A 43 8.56 1.87 -17.36
CA GLU A 43 9.58 0.90 -16.96
C GLU A 43 9.17 -0.51 -17.38
N PRO A 44 10.12 -1.45 -17.65
CA PRO A 44 9.79 -2.82 -18.01
C PRO A 44 8.95 -3.57 -16.99
N VAL A 45 8.98 -3.18 -15.73
CA VAL A 45 8.14 -3.77 -14.67
C VAL A 45 6.64 -3.52 -14.91
N CYS A 46 6.29 -2.53 -15.72
CA CYS A 46 4.89 -2.28 -16.07
C CYS A 46 4.26 -3.41 -16.86
N ASP A 47 5.06 -4.24 -17.57
CA ASP A 47 4.56 -5.47 -18.18
C ASP A 47 3.90 -6.39 -17.14
N GLU A 48 4.37 -6.35 -15.90
CA GLU A 48 3.81 -7.12 -14.79
C GLU A 48 2.51 -6.52 -14.22
N LEU A 49 2.24 -5.26 -14.49
CA LEU A 49 1.00 -4.59 -14.08
C LEU A 49 -0.14 -4.85 -15.08
N PHE A 50 0.19 -4.92 -16.37
CA PHE A 50 -0.79 -5.01 -17.46
C PHE A 50 -0.83 -6.40 -18.12
N ARG A 51 -0.07 -7.37 -17.59
CA ARG A 51 -0.01 -8.71 -18.16
C ARG A 51 -1.40 -9.33 -18.33
N ASP A 52 -1.69 -9.76 -19.55
CA ASP A 52 -2.94 -10.42 -19.90
C ASP A 52 -4.22 -9.59 -19.70
N ILE A 53 -4.13 -8.25 -19.66
CA ILE A 53 -5.30 -7.36 -19.48
C ILE A 53 -6.32 -7.49 -20.62
N ASP A 54 -5.85 -7.86 -21.81
CA ASP A 54 -6.63 -8.12 -23.03
C ASP A 54 -7.34 -9.48 -23.04
N LYS A 55 -7.10 -10.33 -22.00
CA LYS A 55 -7.65 -11.67 -21.88
C LYS A 55 -8.79 -11.78 -20.86
N ASP A 56 -9.57 -10.72 -20.72
CA ASP A 56 -10.72 -10.68 -19.80
C ASP A 56 -10.37 -11.04 -18.35
N THR A 57 -9.17 -10.69 -17.89
CA THR A 57 -8.66 -11.02 -16.56
C THR A 57 -9.28 -10.19 -15.44
N VAL A 58 -9.79 -9.01 -15.76
CA VAL A 58 -10.40 -8.04 -14.85
C VAL A 58 -11.65 -7.42 -15.46
N ASP A 59 -12.50 -6.84 -14.62
CA ASP A 59 -13.72 -6.18 -15.08
C ASP A 59 -13.42 -4.76 -15.54
N PHE A 60 -14.16 -4.30 -16.56
CA PHE A 60 -14.09 -2.96 -17.11
C PHE A 60 -15.39 -2.21 -16.81
N VAL A 61 -15.28 -0.94 -16.53
CA VAL A 61 -16.39 0.00 -16.32
C VAL A 61 -16.26 1.20 -17.25
N PRO A 62 -17.36 1.91 -17.57
CA PRO A 62 -17.25 3.17 -18.30
C PRO A 62 -16.34 4.15 -17.53
N ASN A 63 -15.49 4.87 -18.27
CA ASN A 63 -14.67 5.93 -17.70
C ASN A 63 -15.54 7.14 -17.28
N TYR A 64 -14.91 8.18 -16.73
CA TYR A 64 -15.59 9.36 -16.20
C TYR A 64 -16.60 10.02 -17.18
N ASP A 65 -16.27 10.11 -18.46
CA ASP A 65 -17.11 10.73 -19.50
C ASP A 65 -17.94 9.71 -20.33
N GLY A 66 -17.81 8.42 -20.03
CA GLY A 66 -18.52 7.35 -20.73
C GLY A 66 -18.06 7.10 -22.17
N THR A 67 -16.97 7.73 -22.63
CA THR A 67 -16.48 7.61 -24.02
C THR A 67 -15.68 6.33 -24.25
N THR A 68 -15.06 5.80 -23.20
CA THR A 68 -14.25 4.56 -23.22
C THR A 68 -14.52 3.74 -21.97
N THR A 69 -13.86 2.59 -21.84
CA THR A 69 -13.88 1.76 -20.63
C THR A 69 -12.51 1.75 -19.97
N GLU A 70 -12.50 1.62 -18.66
CA GLU A 70 -11.30 1.48 -17.84
C GLU A 70 -11.39 0.24 -16.94
N PRO A 71 -10.25 -0.42 -16.62
CA PRO A 71 -10.28 -1.58 -15.74
C PRO A 71 -10.56 -1.13 -14.30
N THR A 72 -11.38 -1.90 -13.57
CA THR A 72 -11.65 -1.67 -12.16
C THR A 72 -10.41 -1.89 -11.28
N LEU A 73 -9.58 -2.87 -11.65
CA LEU A 73 -8.31 -3.22 -11.05
C LEU A 73 -7.34 -3.65 -12.17
N LEU A 74 -6.04 -3.54 -11.94
CA LEU A 74 -5.03 -4.09 -12.86
C LEU A 74 -4.71 -5.55 -12.51
N PRO A 75 -4.48 -6.43 -13.50
CA PRO A 75 -4.17 -7.85 -13.28
C PRO A 75 -2.71 -8.08 -12.84
N VAL A 76 -2.30 -7.37 -11.80
CA VAL A 76 -0.92 -7.31 -11.33
C VAL A 76 -0.37 -8.68 -10.92
N THR A 77 0.87 -8.98 -11.30
CA THR A 77 1.53 -10.27 -11.01
C THR A 77 2.25 -10.32 -9.66
N PHE A 78 2.30 -9.21 -8.94
CA PHE A 78 2.84 -9.10 -7.58
C PHE A 78 2.04 -8.08 -6.76
N PRO A 79 2.04 -8.13 -5.42
CA PRO A 79 1.22 -7.26 -4.57
C PRO A 79 1.76 -5.82 -4.53
N THR A 80 1.44 -5.03 -5.55
CA THR A 80 1.96 -3.67 -5.80
C THR A 80 1.68 -2.68 -4.68
N ILE A 81 0.56 -2.86 -3.96
CA ILE A 81 0.15 -1.99 -2.85
C ILE A 81 1.17 -1.97 -1.69
N LEU A 82 1.92 -3.06 -1.50
CA LEU A 82 2.96 -3.18 -0.48
C LEU A 82 4.38 -2.97 -1.03
N ALA A 83 4.56 -2.95 -2.36
CA ALA A 83 5.87 -2.77 -2.99
C ALA A 83 6.35 -1.31 -2.98
N ASN A 84 5.43 -0.35 -2.87
CA ASN A 84 5.71 1.09 -2.80
C ASN A 84 4.91 1.72 -1.66
N ASN A 85 5.51 2.68 -0.96
CA ASN A 85 4.80 3.40 0.08
C ASN A 85 3.65 4.22 -0.51
N THR A 86 2.53 4.28 0.20
CA THR A 86 1.33 5.01 -0.23
C THR A 86 0.83 5.88 0.91
N LEU A 87 0.61 7.15 0.62
CA LEU A 87 -0.03 8.10 1.53
C LEU A 87 -1.29 8.62 0.83
N GLY A 88 -2.42 8.41 1.45
CA GLY A 88 -3.71 8.92 1.02
C GLY A 88 -4.39 9.69 2.14
N ILE A 89 -4.84 10.90 1.85
CA ILE A 89 -5.57 11.74 2.80
C ILE A 89 -6.92 12.07 2.17
N ALA A 90 -7.98 11.58 2.79
CA ALA A 90 -9.35 11.87 2.39
C ALA A 90 -10.15 12.37 3.61
N VAL A 91 -11.31 12.96 3.36
CA VAL A 91 -12.21 13.39 4.44
C VAL A 91 -12.75 12.14 5.14
N GLY A 92 -12.46 12.02 6.43
CA GLY A 92 -12.90 10.89 7.25
C GLY A 92 -12.06 9.61 7.14
N MET A 93 -11.09 9.54 6.20
CA MET A 93 -10.24 8.36 6.04
C MET A 93 -8.83 8.76 5.66
N ALA A 94 -7.84 8.18 6.34
CA ALA A 94 -6.44 8.30 5.97
C ALA A 94 -5.84 6.90 5.75
N SER A 95 -4.94 6.80 4.79
CA SER A 95 -4.16 5.58 4.55
C SER A 95 -2.69 5.94 4.51
N ASN A 96 -1.87 5.22 5.25
CA ASN A 96 -0.43 5.37 5.24
C ASN A 96 0.23 3.99 5.27
N ILE A 97 0.59 3.51 4.09
CA ILE A 97 1.14 2.17 3.88
C ILE A 97 2.63 2.31 3.63
N CYS A 98 3.47 1.66 4.46
CA CYS A 98 4.89 1.56 4.21
C CYS A 98 5.20 0.58 3.08
N SER A 99 6.36 0.75 2.46
CA SER A 99 6.84 -0.15 1.42
C SER A 99 7.69 -1.29 2.01
N PHE A 100 7.72 -2.41 1.28
CA PHE A 100 8.55 -3.56 1.61
C PHE A 100 9.43 -3.92 0.43
N ASN A 101 10.55 -4.58 0.70
CA ASN A 101 11.43 -5.06 -0.35
C ASN A 101 10.70 -6.04 -1.26
N LEU A 102 10.84 -5.88 -2.58
CA LEU A 102 10.07 -6.66 -3.56
C LEU A 102 10.38 -8.17 -3.50
N GLU A 103 11.64 -8.54 -3.31
CA GLU A 103 12.04 -9.95 -3.23
C GLU A 103 11.46 -10.60 -1.97
N GLU A 104 11.57 -9.92 -0.81
CA GLU A 104 11.00 -10.38 0.46
C GLU A 104 9.47 -10.50 0.36
N LEU A 105 8.82 -9.53 -0.28
CA LEU A 105 7.37 -9.51 -0.47
C LEU A 105 6.88 -10.67 -1.34
N CYS A 106 7.57 -10.96 -2.44
CA CYS A 106 7.27 -12.11 -3.28
C CYS A 106 7.48 -13.43 -2.54
N ASN A 107 8.59 -13.54 -1.80
CA ASN A 107 8.91 -14.73 -1.02
C ASN A 107 7.89 -14.97 0.11
N ALA A 108 7.47 -13.91 0.80
CA ALA A 108 6.42 -13.99 1.82
C ALA A 108 5.07 -14.42 1.23
N THR A 109 4.72 -13.91 0.07
CA THR A 109 3.50 -14.31 -0.64
C THR A 109 3.54 -15.79 -1.02
N ILE A 110 4.69 -16.27 -1.52
CA ILE A 110 4.90 -17.69 -1.83
C ILE A 110 4.83 -18.56 -0.55
N ALA A 111 5.36 -18.08 0.56
CA ALA A 111 5.28 -18.79 1.84
C ALA A 111 3.83 -18.92 2.32
N LEU A 112 3.04 -17.84 2.27
CA LEU A 112 1.62 -17.85 2.61
C LEU A 112 0.78 -18.77 1.70
N MET A 113 1.14 -18.89 0.42
CA MET A 113 0.49 -19.83 -0.49
C MET A 113 0.75 -21.30 -0.14
N LYS A 114 1.88 -21.59 0.51
CA LYS A 114 2.23 -22.94 0.99
C LYS A 114 1.65 -23.20 2.37
N ASP A 115 1.74 -22.24 3.25
CA ASP A 115 1.23 -22.27 4.61
C ASP A 115 0.63 -20.91 5.00
N PRO A 116 -0.71 -20.77 5.08
CA PRO A 116 -1.38 -19.53 5.46
C PRO A 116 -0.98 -19.00 6.85
N GLN A 117 -0.36 -19.85 7.70
CA GLN A 117 0.10 -19.49 9.05
C GLN A 117 1.61 -19.24 9.12
N ALA A 118 2.32 -19.20 7.98
CA ALA A 118 3.77 -18.95 7.95
C ALA A 118 4.15 -17.67 8.72
N ASP A 119 5.25 -17.72 9.47
CA ASP A 119 5.76 -16.54 10.19
C ASP A 119 6.38 -15.54 9.19
N LEU A 120 5.71 -14.43 8.98
CA LEU A 120 6.16 -13.40 8.05
C LEU A 120 7.37 -12.63 8.55
N ARG A 121 7.65 -12.61 9.86
CA ARG A 121 8.79 -11.86 10.45
C ARG A 121 10.13 -12.40 9.99
N GLU A 122 10.21 -13.71 9.71
CA GLU A 122 11.43 -14.34 9.20
C GLU A 122 11.73 -13.94 7.74
N ILE A 123 10.70 -13.55 6.97
CA ILE A 123 10.81 -13.27 5.54
C ILE A 123 10.77 -11.77 5.28
N ILE A 124 9.92 -11.04 6.00
CA ILE A 124 9.80 -9.57 5.94
C ILE A 124 10.19 -9.01 7.31
N PRO A 125 11.49 -8.84 7.58
CA PRO A 125 11.95 -8.43 8.90
C PRO A 125 11.53 -7.00 9.25
N ALA A 126 11.44 -6.10 8.26
CA ALA A 126 11.03 -4.71 8.44
C ALA A 126 10.61 -4.07 7.11
N PRO A 127 9.94 -2.91 7.10
CA PRO A 127 9.74 -2.09 5.93
C PRO A 127 11.06 -1.74 5.23
N ASP A 128 10.99 -1.38 3.96
CA ASP A 128 12.11 -0.84 3.20
C ASP A 128 11.68 0.48 2.56
N PHE A 129 12.44 1.54 2.79
CA PHE A 129 12.10 2.88 2.30
C PHE A 129 13.06 3.32 1.21
N VAL A 130 12.55 4.09 0.26
CA VAL A 130 13.32 4.59 -0.90
C VAL A 130 14.56 5.38 -0.48
N GLY A 131 14.39 6.25 0.52
CA GLY A 131 15.49 7.06 1.08
C GLY A 131 16.57 6.24 1.77
N GLY A 132 16.30 4.99 2.12
CA GLY A 132 17.15 4.19 3.00
C GLY A 132 17.07 4.68 4.45
N GLY A 133 18.19 4.61 5.16
CA GLY A 133 18.28 4.90 6.59
C GLY A 133 18.39 3.64 7.42
N THR A 134 18.34 3.80 8.75
CA THR A 134 18.43 2.70 9.70
C THR A 134 17.12 2.55 10.45
N ILE A 135 16.46 1.41 10.31
CA ILE A 135 15.23 1.09 11.04
C ILE A 135 15.61 0.59 12.42
N LEU A 136 15.04 1.20 13.45
CA LEU A 136 15.13 0.71 14.82
C LEU A 136 14.07 -0.37 15.01
N TYR A 137 14.51 -1.61 15.11
CA TYR A 137 13.61 -2.76 15.15
C TYR A 137 12.88 -2.85 16.49
N ASP A 138 11.56 -2.86 16.43
CA ASP A 138 10.68 -3.18 17.55
C ASP A 138 9.79 -4.36 17.15
N ALA A 139 9.92 -5.47 17.88
CA ALA A 139 9.23 -6.71 17.55
C ALA A 139 7.70 -6.60 17.74
N ALA A 140 7.24 -5.84 18.73
CA ALA A 140 5.82 -5.66 19.02
C ALA A 140 5.17 -4.78 17.95
N GLU A 141 5.79 -3.65 17.60
CA GLU A 141 5.32 -2.76 16.53
C GLU A 141 5.32 -3.48 15.18
N MET A 142 6.38 -4.25 14.86
CA MET A 142 6.42 -5.04 13.63
C MET A 142 5.33 -6.11 13.57
N GLN A 143 5.09 -6.82 14.68
CA GLN A 143 3.98 -7.77 14.77
C GLN A 143 2.64 -7.09 14.49
N ASN A 144 2.42 -5.92 15.08
CA ASN A 144 1.19 -5.15 14.90
C ASN A 144 1.01 -4.68 13.45
N VAL A 145 2.07 -4.20 12.80
CA VAL A 145 2.03 -3.85 11.37
C VAL A 145 1.72 -5.07 10.50
N LEU A 146 2.35 -6.22 10.75
CA LEU A 146 2.18 -7.42 9.93
C LEU A 146 0.78 -8.04 10.08
N GLU A 147 0.20 -8.02 11.29
CA GLU A 147 -1.09 -8.67 11.55
C GLU A 147 -2.28 -7.70 11.49
N ASN A 148 -2.12 -6.47 11.98
CA ASN A 148 -3.22 -5.51 12.13
C ASN A 148 -3.14 -4.29 11.19
N GLY A 149 -2.00 -4.08 10.51
CA GLY A 149 -1.81 -2.93 9.61
C GLY A 149 -1.70 -1.59 10.31
N ARG A 150 -1.43 -1.58 11.61
CA ARG A 150 -1.20 -0.41 12.45
C ARG A 150 0.10 -0.56 13.20
N GLY A 151 0.74 0.55 13.52
CA GLY A 151 1.99 0.57 14.29
C GLY A 151 2.87 1.73 13.88
N SER A 152 4.03 1.81 14.49
CA SER A 152 4.99 2.88 14.26
C SER A 152 6.37 2.30 13.97
N VAL A 153 6.99 2.73 12.88
CA VAL A 153 8.33 2.29 12.48
C VAL A 153 9.29 3.47 12.62
N ARG A 154 10.22 3.38 13.57
CA ARG A 154 11.24 4.42 13.76
C ARG A 154 12.36 4.25 12.75
N VAL A 155 12.71 5.35 12.09
CA VAL A 155 13.77 5.41 11.07
C VAL A 155 14.76 6.49 11.45
N ARG A 156 16.04 6.14 11.45
CA ARG A 156 17.16 7.06 11.68
C ARG A 156 17.84 7.43 10.37
N ALA A 157 18.35 8.64 10.33
CA ALA A 157 19.29 9.09 9.32
C ALA A 157 20.57 8.25 9.34
N LYS A 158 21.17 8.01 8.17
CA LYS A 158 22.49 7.41 8.05
C LYS A 158 23.53 8.51 7.86
N TRP A 159 24.61 8.43 8.61
CA TRP A 159 25.67 9.43 8.60
C TRP A 159 27.05 8.79 8.69
N SER A 160 28.06 9.57 8.39
CA SER A 160 29.47 9.24 8.59
C SER A 160 30.22 10.46 9.08
N TYR A 161 31.32 10.21 9.82
CA TYR A 161 32.17 11.28 10.31
C TYR A 161 33.43 11.40 9.42
N ASP A 162 33.58 12.56 8.79
CA ASP A 162 34.80 12.93 8.08
C ASP A 162 35.79 13.60 9.04
N LYS A 163 36.80 12.81 9.45
CA LYS A 163 37.85 13.28 10.38
C LYS A 163 38.75 14.38 9.79
N ALA A 164 38.92 14.39 8.46
CA ALA A 164 39.80 15.35 7.80
C ALA A 164 39.20 16.75 7.84
N ASN A 165 37.89 16.84 7.59
CA ASN A 165 37.16 18.11 7.55
C ASN A 165 36.45 18.42 8.88
N ASN A 166 36.48 17.50 9.85
CA ASN A 166 35.81 17.61 11.15
C ASN A 166 34.31 17.89 10.99
N CYS A 167 33.65 17.15 10.11
CA CYS A 167 32.23 17.28 9.83
C CYS A 167 31.47 15.93 9.84
N ILE A 168 30.18 16.00 10.06
CA ILE A 168 29.25 14.90 9.93
C ILE A 168 28.55 15.02 8.58
N ASP A 169 28.66 14.00 7.75
CA ASP A 169 27.96 13.88 6.48
C ASP A 169 26.74 12.97 6.63
N VAL A 170 25.54 13.54 6.57
CA VAL A 170 24.28 12.80 6.57
C VAL A 170 23.94 12.48 5.11
N THR A 171 23.85 11.18 4.78
CA THR A 171 23.63 10.70 3.42
C THR A 171 22.24 10.08 3.19
N ARG A 172 21.52 9.78 4.26
CA ARG A 172 20.14 9.25 4.24
C ARG A 172 19.33 9.91 5.37
N ILE A 173 18.07 10.20 5.10
CA ILE A 173 17.15 10.78 6.09
C ILE A 173 15.85 9.97 6.13
N PRO A 174 15.07 10.06 7.23
CA PRO A 174 13.76 9.44 7.33
C PRO A 174 12.83 9.84 6.18
N PRO A 175 11.91 8.94 5.73
CA PRO A 175 10.99 9.21 4.62
C PRO A 175 9.91 10.25 4.95
N THR A 176 9.79 10.65 6.20
CA THR A 176 8.76 11.57 6.74
C THR A 176 9.21 13.02 6.74
N THR A 177 10.48 13.31 6.43
CA THR A 177 11.08 14.64 6.55
C THR A 177 11.83 15.08 5.28
N THR A 178 12.29 16.32 5.28
CA THR A 178 13.13 16.91 4.22
C THR A 178 14.42 17.49 4.79
N VAL A 179 15.42 17.70 3.94
CA VAL A 179 16.71 18.30 4.34
C VAL A 179 16.49 19.67 4.98
N GLU A 180 15.65 20.49 4.38
CA GLU A 180 15.36 21.83 4.87
C GLU A 180 14.66 21.82 6.25
N ALA A 181 13.73 20.87 6.46
CA ALA A 181 13.08 20.73 7.77
C ALA A 181 14.06 20.36 8.88
N ILE A 182 15.04 19.50 8.56
CA ILE A 182 16.13 19.15 9.48
C ILE A 182 17.01 20.38 9.76
N MET A 183 17.42 21.09 8.71
CA MET A 183 18.25 22.28 8.82
C MET A 183 17.55 23.40 9.62
N ASP A 184 16.28 23.64 9.35
CA ASP A 184 15.47 24.62 10.09
C ASP A 184 15.42 24.27 11.58
N LYS A 185 15.22 23.00 11.91
CA LYS A 185 15.14 22.53 13.29
C LYS A 185 16.49 22.60 14.02
N ILE A 186 17.57 22.22 13.37
CA ILE A 186 18.92 22.35 13.93
C ILE A 186 19.25 23.84 14.16
N THR A 187 18.93 24.70 13.19
CA THR A 187 19.13 26.15 13.31
C THR A 187 18.35 26.74 14.49
N GLU A 188 17.12 26.31 14.71
CA GLU A 188 16.32 26.69 15.87
C GLU A 188 17.02 26.30 17.18
N LEU A 189 17.50 25.06 17.29
CA LEU A 189 18.18 24.55 18.48
C LEU A 189 19.49 25.28 18.77
N VAL A 190 20.24 25.64 17.73
CA VAL A 190 21.47 26.46 17.86
C VAL A 190 21.13 27.87 18.33
N LYS A 191 20.10 28.52 17.76
CA LYS A 191 19.64 29.86 18.20
C LYS A 191 19.16 29.87 19.65
N LEU A 192 18.50 28.81 20.09
CA LEU A 192 18.06 28.64 21.49
C LEU A 192 19.22 28.28 22.45
N GLY A 193 20.43 28.08 21.94
CA GLY A 193 21.60 27.70 22.74
C GLY A 193 21.58 26.27 23.28
N LYS A 194 20.64 25.44 22.82
CA LYS A 194 20.51 24.00 23.19
C LYS A 194 21.62 23.16 22.58
N ILE A 195 22.09 23.53 21.39
CA ILE A 195 23.21 22.89 20.68
C ILE A 195 24.25 23.95 20.40
N ARG A 196 25.46 23.72 20.87
CA ARG A 196 26.60 24.67 20.78
C ARG A 196 27.78 24.10 20.01
N GLU A 197 27.73 22.82 19.70
CA GLU A 197 28.79 21.99 19.10
C GLU A 197 28.95 22.23 17.59
N ILE A 198 27.91 22.72 16.94
CA ILE A 198 27.87 22.98 15.49
C ILE A 198 28.50 24.36 15.19
N SER A 199 29.35 24.43 14.17
CA SER A 199 29.92 25.67 13.65
C SER A 199 29.21 26.15 12.40
N ASP A 200 28.87 25.24 11.46
CA ASP A 200 28.17 25.56 10.22
C ASP A 200 27.38 24.34 9.74
N MET A 201 26.47 24.54 8.78
CA MET A 201 25.66 23.46 8.18
C MET A 201 25.35 23.81 6.72
N ARG A 202 25.59 22.84 5.82
CA ARG A 202 25.44 23.04 4.38
C ARG A 202 24.71 21.87 3.75
N ASP A 203 23.81 22.17 2.81
CA ASP A 203 23.27 21.18 1.88
C ASP A 203 24.23 21.06 0.69
N GLU A 204 24.95 19.96 0.61
CA GLU A 204 25.88 19.60 -0.47
C GLU A 204 25.30 18.51 -1.39
N THR A 205 23.97 18.38 -1.41
CA THR A 205 23.26 17.44 -2.26
C THR A 205 23.54 17.70 -3.74
N ASP A 206 24.01 16.66 -4.43
CA ASP A 206 24.39 16.72 -5.83
C ASP A 206 23.80 15.53 -6.65
N LEU A 207 24.38 15.23 -7.81
CA LEU A 207 23.98 14.12 -8.66
C LEU A 207 24.26 12.74 -8.03
N ASN A 208 25.15 12.66 -7.05
CA ASN A 208 25.48 11.41 -6.33
C ASN A 208 24.45 11.11 -5.23
N GLY A 209 23.63 12.07 -4.86
CA GLY A 209 22.55 11.90 -3.89
C GLY A 209 22.55 12.95 -2.80
N LEU A 210 21.75 12.69 -1.77
CA LEU A 210 21.61 13.54 -0.60
C LEU A 210 22.92 13.59 0.19
N LYS A 211 23.36 14.80 0.53
CA LYS A 211 24.48 15.06 1.43
C LYS A 211 24.22 16.34 2.22
N LEU A 212 23.87 16.18 3.50
CA LEU A 212 23.81 17.29 4.46
C LEU A 212 25.06 17.23 5.32
N THR A 213 25.92 18.25 5.20
CA THR A 213 27.19 18.37 5.94
C THR A 213 27.00 19.29 7.14
N ILE A 214 27.38 18.79 8.32
CA ILE A 214 27.32 19.50 9.60
C ILE A 214 28.73 19.64 10.14
N ASP A 215 29.28 20.85 10.09
CA ASP A 215 30.63 21.17 10.58
C ASP A 215 30.65 21.29 12.11
N LEU A 216 31.60 20.62 12.73
CA LEU A 216 31.75 20.58 14.16
C LEU A 216 32.79 21.62 14.64
N LYS A 217 32.57 22.15 15.84
CA LYS A 217 33.64 22.88 16.56
C LYS A 217 34.70 21.88 17.00
N ARG A 218 35.93 22.37 17.15
CA ARG A 218 37.07 21.53 17.56
C ARG A 218 36.83 20.83 18.90
N GLY A 219 37.19 19.56 18.99
CA GLY A 219 37.14 18.79 20.23
C GLY A 219 35.72 18.26 20.60
N GLN A 220 34.77 18.32 19.70
CA GLN A 220 33.43 17.78 19.91
C GLN A 220 33.36 16.31 19.52
N ASP A 221 32.55 15.55 20.24
CA ASP A 221 32.28 14.13 19.98
C ASP A 221 31.08 13.99 19.03
N PRO A 222 31.28 13.47 17.79
CA PRO A 222 30.22 13.37 16.81
C PRO A 222 29.10 12.39 17.23
N ASP A 223 29.43 11.29 17.92
CA ASP A 223 28.45 10.30 18.33
C ASP A 223 27.49 10.87 19.39
N LYS A 224 28.03 11.60 20.38
CA LYS A 224 27.20 12.28 21.40
C LYS A 224 26.32 13.36 20.80
N LEU A 225 26.85 14.12 19.83
CA LEU A 225 26.05 15.13 19.14
C LEU A 225 24.91 14.48 18.36
N MET A 226 25.19 13.41 17.60
CA MET A 226 24.17 12.70 16.83
C MET A 226 23.10 12.08 17.73
N ALA A 227 23.46 11.51 18.87
CA ALA A 227 22.49 11.00 19.85
C ALA A 227 21.52 12.08 20.35
N ARG A 228 22.01 13.33 20.53
CA ARG A 228 21.16 14.49 20.90
C ARG A 228 20.33 14.99 19.72
N LEU A 229 20.90 15.00 18.51
CA LEU A 229 20.19 15.40 17.31
C LEU A 229 19.05 14.43 16.97
N TYR A 230 19.23 13.12 17.15
CA TYR A 230 18.17 12.14 16.99
C TYR A 230 16.96 12.41 17.91
N LYS A 231 17.21 12.78 19.17
CA LYS A 231 16.14 13.08 20.14
C LYS A 231 15.43 14.43 19.89
N ALA A 232 16.10 15.37 19.23
CA ALA A 232 15.63 16.76 19.14
C ALA A 232 15.24 17.22 17.74
N THR A 233 15.50 16.41 16.70
CA THR A 233 15.30 16.76 15.30
C THR A 233 14.72 15.60 14.50
N PRO A 234 14.15 15.83 13.31
CA PRO A 234 13.67 14.78 12.43
C PRO A 234 14.77 13.90 11.79
N LEU A 235 16.01 13.91 12.28
CA LEU A 235 17.04 12.93 11.92
C LEU A 235 16.70 11.51 12.42
N GLU A 236 15.88 11.40 13.45
CA GLU A 236 15.12 10.19 13.79
C GLU A 236 13.64 10.57 13.81
N ASP A 237 12.82 9.82 13.09
CA ASP A 237 11.39 10.06 13.02
C ASP A 237 10.62 8.76 12.89
N SER A 238 9.33 8.81 13.19
CA SER A 238 8.43 7.66 13.18
C SER A 238 7.51 7.68 11.98
N PHE A 239 7.52 6.60 11.21
CA PHE A 239 6.54 6.35 10.17
C PHE A 239 5.32 5.66 10.78
N ALA A 240 4.23 6.38 10.95
CA ALA A 240 2.97 5.83 11.47
C ALA A 240 2.26 5.03 10.39
N CYS A 241 2.12 3.72 10.60
CA CYS A 241 1.42 2.81 9.70
C CYS A 241 -0.09 2.82 9.97
N ASN A 242 -0.87 2.97 8.91
CA ASN A 242 -2.33 2.80 8.91
C ASN A 242 -2.74 2.23 7.55
N PHE A 243 -2.84 0.91 7.44
CA PHE A 243 -3.07 0.20 6.18
C PHE A 243 -4.56 0.12 5.86
N ASN A 244 -5.16 1.28 5.67
CA ASN A 244 -6.56 1.39 5.27
C ASN A 244 -6.68 1.16 3.76
N VAL A 245 -7.32 0.06 3.38
CA VAL A 245 -7.47 -0.42 2.00
C VAL A 245 -8.94 -0.65 1.68
N LEU A 246 -9.28 -0.66 0.39
CA LEU A 246 -10.63 -1.00 -0.07
C LEU A 246 -10.71 -2.47 -0.46
N ILE A 247 -11.59 -3.22 0.19
CA ILE A 247 -11.93 -4.59 -0.17
C ILE A 247 -13.41 -4.62 -0.59
N ALA A 248 -13.66 -4.97 -1.85
CA ALA A 248 -14.99 -4.93 -2.44
C ALA A 248 -15.71 -3.57 -2.24
N GLY A 249 -14.95 -2.46 -2.36
CA GLY A 249 -15.45 -1.10 -2.18
C GLY A 249 -15.63 -0.66 -0.71
N GLN A 250 -15.38 -1.52 0.27
CA GLN A 250 -15.48 -1.19 1.70
C GLN A 250 -14.09 -0.90 2.29
N PRO A 251 -13.91 0.20 3.05
CA PRO A 251 -12.65 0.49 3.72
C PRO A 251 -12.43 -0.47 4.89
N LYS A 252 -11.24 -1.05 4.95
CA LYS A 252 -10.80 -1.92 6.05
C LYS A 252 -9.34 -1.65 6.37
N VAL A 253 -8.99 -1.68 7.64
CA VAL A 253 -7.60 -1.67 8.08
C VAL A 253 -7.14 -3.12 8.18
N LEU A 254 -6.17 -3.50 7.37
CA LEU A 254 -5.68 -4.88 7.26
C LEU A 254 -4.17 -4.94 7.43
N GLY A 255 -3.68 -5.97 8.10
CA GLY A 255 -2.26 -6.27 8.18
C GLY A 255 -1.69 -6.81 6.86
N VAL A 256 -0.37 -6.87 6.77
CA VAL A 256 0.34 -7.39 5.59
C VAL A 256 -0.16 -8.79 5.22
N ARG A 257 -0.30 -9.69 6.21
CA ARG A 257 -0.83 -11.04 6.01
C ARG A 257 -2.17 -11.04 5.28
N SER A 258 -3.12 -10.29 5.81
CA SER A 258 -4.48 -10.22 5.25
C SER A 258 -4.50 -9.62 3.85
N ILE A 259 -3.71 -8.56 3.61
CA ILE A 259 -3.58 -7.94 2.27
C ILE A 259 -2.99 -8.94 1.26
N LEU A 260 -1.98 -9.72 1.66
CA LEU A 260 -1.39 -10.73 0.78
C LEU A 260 -2.37 -11.87 0.48
N LEU A 261 -3.18 -12.31 1.45
CA LEU A 261 -4.20 -13.33 1.24
C LEU A 261 -5.30 -12.84 0.28
N GLU A 262 -5.77 -11.61 0.43
CA GLU A 262 -6.71 -10.98 -0.51
C GLU A 262 -6.12 -10.87 -1.92
N TRP A 263 -4.84 -10.46 -2.02
CA TRP A 263 -4.15 -10.42 -3.32
C TRP A 263 -4.02 -11.81 -3.95
N ILE A 264 -3.71 -12.86 -3.16
CA ILE A 264 -3.61 -14.24 -3.66
C ILE A 264 -4.96 -14.69 -4.25
N ALA A 265 -6.06 -14.41 -3.56
CA ALA A 265 -7.41 -14.73 -4.04
C ALA A 265 -7.73 -14.00 -5.35
N PHE A 266 -7.47 -12.70 -5.42
CA PHE A 266 -7.62 -11.90 -6.63
C PHE A 266 -6.76 -12.41 -7.79
N ARG A 267 -5.46 -12.70 -7.53
CA ARG A 267 -4.57 -13.21 -8.58
C ARG A 267 -4.97 -14.59 -9.08
N ALA A 268 -5.46 -15.46 -8.21
CA ALA A 268 -5.98 -16.77 -8.60
C ALA A 268 -7.16 -16.62 -9.59
N GLU A 269 -8.04 -15.64 -9.37
CA GLU A 269 -9.13 -15.36 -10.29
C GLU A 269 -8.63 -14.79 -11.63
N CYS A 270 -7.66 -13.88 -11.63
CA CYS A 270 -7.03 -13.39 -12.87
C CYS A 270 -6.41 -14.55 -13.69
N VAL A 271 -5.70 -15.48 -13.04
CA VAL A 271 -5.10 -16.64 -13.72
C VAL A 271 -6.19 -17.58 -14.25
N ARG A 272 -7.29 -17.79 -13.51
CA ARG A 272 -8.43 -18.60 -13.95
C ARG A 272 -9.09 -18.01 -15.19
N ARG A 273 -9.41 -16.71 -15.18
CA ARG A 273 -10.03 -15.98 -16.29
C ARG A 273 -9.14 -15.99 -17.53
N ARG A 274 -7.84 -15.71 -17.39
CA ARG A 274 -6.86 -15.83 -18.48
C ARG A 274 -6.86 -17.22 -19.09
N THR A 275 -6.78 -18.26 -18.25
CA THR A 275 -6.74 -19.65 -18.70
C THR A 275 -8.02 -20.04 -19.43
N TYR A 276 -9.16 -19.55 -18.96
CA TYR A 276 -10.44 -19.76 -19.63
C TYR A 276 -10.53 -19.05 -20.98
N TYR A 277 -10.04 -17.82 -21.07
CA TYR A 277 -9.95 -17.08 -22.34
C TYR A 277 -9.08 -17.81 -23.37
N ASP A 278 -7.89 -18.23 -22.96
CA ASP A 278 -6.98 -18.99 -23.81
C ASP A 278 -7.60 -20.35 -24.24
N LEU A 279 -8.32 -21.02 -23.33
CA LEU A 279 -9.04 -22.25 -23.62
C LEU A 279 -10.11 -22.03 -24.69
N GLN A 280 -10.94 -21.01 -24.54
CA GLN A 280 -11.98 -20.69 -25.54
C GLN A 280 -11.39 -20.38 -26.92
N GLY A 281 -10.30 -19.59 -26.96
CA GLY A 281 -9.61 -19.27 -28.20
C GLY A 281 -9.10 -20.52 -28.92
N LYS A 282 -8.46 -21.43 -28.14
CA LYS A 282 -7.96 -22.71 -28.68
C LYS A 282 -9.11 -23.67 -29.11
N GLN A 283 -10.18 -23.72 -28.35
CA GLN A 283 -11.36 -24.53 -28.71
C GLN A 283 -12.00 -24.02 -30.01
N LYS A 284 -12.18 -22.70 -30.16
CA LYS A 284 -12.66 -22.12 -31.42
C LYS A 284 -11.72 -22.45 -32.59
N ARG A 285 -10.42 -22.34 -32.41
CA ARG A 285 -9.44 -22.69 -33.45
C ARG A 285 -9.48 -24.17 -33.81
N LEU A 286 -9.54 -25.06 -32.80
CA LEU A 286 -9.64 -26.50 -33.00
C LEU A 286 -10.93 -26.88 -33.75
N HIS A 287 -12.04 -26.21 -33.40
CA HIS A 287 -13.34 -26.43 -34.06
C HIS A 287 -13.26 -26.15 -35.57
N LEU A 288 -12.66 -25.02 -35.98
CA LEU A 288 -12.42 -24.68 -37.37
C LEU A 288 -11.55 -25.73 -38.09
N LEU A 289 -10.46 -26.14 -37.42
CA LEU A 289 -9.54 -27.13 -38.02
C LEU A 289 -10.13 -28.51 -38.12
N LYS A 290 -11.06 -28.92 -37.25
CA LYS A 290 -11.79 -30.17 -37.35
C LYS A 290 -12.71 -30.17 -38.58
N GLY A 291 -13.39 -29.05 -38.86
CA GLY A 291 -14.16 -28.89 -40.10
C GLY A 291 -13.26 -28.97 -41.34
N LEU A 292 -12.13 -28.32 -41.32
CA LEU A 292 -11.15 -28.41 -42.39
C LEU A 292 -10.63 -29.84 -42.58
N LYS A 293 -10.32 -30.57 -41.53
CA LYS A 293 -9.87 -31.97 -41.60
C LYS A 293 -10.90 -32.87 -42.28
N ALA A 294 -12.18 -32.66 -41.99
CA ALA A 294 -13.27 -33.44 -42.63
C ALA A 294 -13.26 -33.25 -44.15
N ILE A 295 -13.01 -32.04 -44.62
CA ILE A 295 -12.95 -31.73 -46.08
C ILE A 295 -11.63 -32.18 -46.69
N LEU A 296 -10.51 -32.08 -45.99
CA LEU A 296 -9.21 -32.53 -46.51
C LEU A 296 -9.12 -34.04 -46.70
N LEU A 297 -10.00 -34.80 -46.04
CA LEU A 297 -10.14 -36.24 -46.26
C LEU A 297 -10.81 -36.58 -47.61
N ASP A 298 -11.59 -35.65 -48.16
CA ASP A 298 -12.27 -35.84 -49.47
C ASP A 298 -12.35 -34.50 -50.20
N ILE A 299 -11.20 -34.03 -50.68
CA ILE A 299 -11.07 -32.73 -51.35
C ILE A 299 -11.83 -32.70 -52.67
N ASP A 300 -11.84 -33.80 -53.40
CA ASP A 300 -12.51 -33.89 -54.67
C ASP A 300 -14.02 -33.66 -54.56
N LYS A 301 -14.62 -34.22 -53.51
CA LYS A 301 -16.03 -33.98 -53.17
C LYS A 301 -16.30 -32.52 -52.81
N ALA A 302 -15.40 -31.88 -52.08
CA ALA A 302 -15.56 -30.48 -51.74
C ALA A 302 -15.52 -29.57 -53.00
N ILE A 303 -14.56 -29.82 -53.88
CA ILE A 303 -14.44 -29.11 -55.17
C ILE A 303 -15.69 -29.38 -56.05
N GLU A 304 -16.20 -30.60 -56.08
CA GLU A 304 -17.40 -30.97 -56.80
C GLU A 304 -18.64 -30.24 -56.28
N ILE A 305 -18.83 -30.16 -54.96
CA ILE A 305 -19.92 -29.40 -54.37
C ILE A 305 -19.85 -27.94 -54.72
N VAL A 306 -18.70 -27.29 -54.53
CA VAL A 306 -18.52 -25.85 -54.83
C VAL A 306 -18.74 -25.57 -56.35
N ARG A 307 -18.23 -26.45 -57.20
CA ARG A 307 -18.34 -26.30 -58.67
C ARG A 307 -19.76 -26.48 -59.20
N ASN A 308 -20.55 -27.39 -58.60
CA ASN A 308 -21.91 -27.71 -58.99
C ASN A 308 -22.96 -26.81 -58.32
N THR A 309 -22.59 -25.96 -57.36
CA THR A 309 -23.48 -24.98 -56.74
C THR A 309 -23.72 -23.82 -57.69
N ALA A 310 -24.98 -23.45 -57.91
CA ALA A 310 -25.37 -22.44 -58.86
C ALA A 310 -25.16 -21.00 -58.32
N GLU A 311 -25.44 -20.77 -57.03
CA GLU A 311 -25.36 -19.48 -56.39
C GLU A 311 -24.30 -19.45 -55.30
N GLU A 312 -23.55 -18.38 -55.15
CA GLU A 312 -22.51 -18.22 -54.15
C GLU A 312 -23.04 -18.40 -52.70
N THR A 313 -24.25 -17.90 -52.44
CA THR A 313 -24.94 -17.99 -51.15
C THR A 313 -25.29 -19.43 -50.73
N GLU A 314 -25.36 -20.38 -51.68
CA GLU A 314 -25.66 -21.79 -51.41
C GLU A 314 -24.41 -22.63 -51.17
N VAL A 315 -23.20 -22.11 -51.39
CA VAL A 315 -21.96 -22.86 -51.26
C VAL A 315 -21.76 -23.32 -49.80
N VAL A 316 -21.95 -22.43 -48.82
CA VAL A 316 -21.83 -22.78 -47.38
C VAL A 316 -22.88 -23.83 -46.96
N PRO A 317 -24.18 -23.67 -47.20
CA PRO A 317 -25.18 -24.68 -46.91
C PRO A 317 -24.89 -26.05 -47.56
N ASN A 318 -24.44 -26.08 -48.81
CA ASN A 318 -24.13 -27.32 -49.51
C ASN A 318 -22.90 -28.05 -48.94
N LEU A 319 -21.87 -27.31 -48.50
CA LEU A 319 -20.73 -27.86 -47.78
C LEU A 319 -21.12 -28.40 -46.40
N MET A 320 -22.01 -27.71 -45.69
CA MET A 320 -22.56 -28.19 -44.42
C MET A 320 -23.25 -29.56 -44.58
N ILE A 321 -24.13 -29.69 -45.55
CA ILE A 321 -24.87 -30.94 -45.83
C ILE A 321 -23.90 -32.01 -46.30
N GLY A 322 -22.98 -31.67 -47.18
CA GLY A 322 -22.07 -32.64 -47.81
C GLY A 322 -21.09 -33.29 -46.85
N PHE A 323 -20.63 -32.53 -45.83
CA PHE A 323 -19.60 -32.97 -44.89
C PHE A 323 -20.09 -33.10 -43.44
N GLY A 324 -21.33 -32.73 -43.14
CA GLY A 324 -21.86 -32.76 -41.77
C GLY A 324 -21.16 -31.80 -40.82
N ILE A 325 -20.71 -30.63 -41.34
CA ILE A 325 -20.06 -29.58 -40.60
C ILE A 325 -21.03 -28.42 -40.37
N ASP A 326 -20.73 -27.56 -39.37
CA ASP A 326 -21.55 -26.37 -39.13
C ASP A 326 -21.18 -25.20 -40.05
N GLU A 327 -21.99 -24.13 -39.98
CA GLU A 327 -21.85 -22.92 -40.80
C GLU A 327 -20.49 -22.27 -40.66
N VAL A 328 -19.98 -22.10 -39.41
CA VAL A 328 -18.71 -21.47 -39.12
C VAL A 328 -17.53 -22.26 -39.69
N GLN A 329 -17.62 -23.60 -39.64
CA GLN A 329 -16.64 -24.50 -40.23
C GLN A 329 -16.70 -24.43 -41.76
N ALA A 330 -17.90 -24.44 -42.32
CA ALA A 330 -18.13 -24.44 -43.77
C ALA A 330 -17.65 -23.09 -44.38
N GLU A 331 -17.92 -21.97 -43.74
CA GLU A 331 -17.47 -20.67 -44.17
C GLU A 331 -15.93 -20.55 -44.12
N TYR A 332 -15.30 -21.00 -43.01
CA TYR A 332 -13.83 -21.03 -42.91
C TYR A 332 -13.18 -21.86 -44.02
N VAL A 333 -13.81 -22.94 -44.44
CA VAL A 333 -13.33 -23.82 -45.50
C VAL A 333 -13.57 -23.22 -46.90
N ALA A 334 -14.72 -22.59 -47.13
CA ALA A 334 -15.04 -21.94 -48.40
C ALA A 334 -14.04 -20.81 -48.75
N GLU A 335 -13.49 -20.15 -47.74
CA GLU A 335 -12.48 -19.11 -47.92
C GLU A 335 -11.05 -19.61 -48.10
N ILE A 336 -10.82 -20.94 -48.07
CA ILE A 336 -9.47 -21.49 -48.22
C ILE A 336 -8.90 -21.25 -49.60
N LYS A 337 -7.67 -20.71 -49.64
CA LYS A 337 -6.93 -20.51 -50.90
C LYS A 337 -6.51 -21.87 -51.47
N LEU A 338 -6.74 -22.09 -52.78
CA LEU A 338 -6.40 -23.35 -53.48
C LEU A 338 -4.95 -23.81 -53.23
N ARG A 339 -4.00 -22.89 -53.12
CA ARG A 339 -2.60 -23.20 -52.80
C ARG A 339 -2.42 -23.91 -51.42
N HIS A 340 -3.39 -23.80 -50.54
CA HIS A 340 -3.35 -24.42 -49.21
C HIS A 340 -3.90 -25.87 -49.19
N LEU A 341 -4.34 -26.39 -50.36
CA LEU A 341 -4.79 -27.77 -50.50
C LEU A 341 -3.64 -28.75 -50.82
N ASN A 342 -2.37 -28.32 -50.59
CA ASN A 342 -1.21 -29.17 -50.81
C ASN A 342 -0.90 -30.04 -49.58
N ARG A 343 -0.15 -31.14 -49.81
CA ARG A 343 0.19 -32.12 -48.79
C ARG A 343 0.90 -31.54 -47.57
N GLU A 344 1.80 -30.56 -47.74
CA GLU A 344 2.53 -29.93 -46.65
C GLU A 344 1.60 -29.16 -45.72
N TYR A 345 0.64 -28.40 -46.28
CA TYR A 345 -0.32 -27.65 -45.50
C TYR A 345 -1.23 -28.59 -44.70
N ILE A 346 -1.66 -29.69 -45.29
CA ILE A 346 -2.50 -30.73 -44.63
C ILE A 346 -1.76 -31.32 -43.43
N LEU A 347 -0.50 -31.70 -43.60
CA LEU A 347 0.32 -32.24 -42.50
C LEU A 347 0.46 -31.23 -41.37
N LYS A 348 0.82 -29.96 -41.67
CA LYS A 348 0.92 -28.91 -40.66
C LYS A 348 -0.38 -28.66 -39.91
N ARG A 349 -1.55 -28.77 -40.57
CA ARG A 349 -2.85 -28.59 -39.88
C ARG A 349 -3.20 -29.79 -39.01
N THR A 350 -2.78 -30.98 -39.39
CA THR A 350 -2.99 -32.20 -38.59
C THR A 350 -2.13 -32.14 -37.32
N GLU A 351 -0.85 -31.70 -37.43
CA GLU A 351 0.03 -31.47 -36.28
C GLU A 351 -0.53 -30.36 -35.36
N GLU A 352 -1.02 -29.23 -35.93
CA GLU A 352 -1.69 -28.18 -35.18
C GLU A 352 -2.92 -28.67 -34.39
N ILE A 353 -3.68 -29.60 -34.94
CA ILE A 353 -4.84 -30.21 -34.24
C ILE A 353 -4.37 -30.95 -32.99
N GLU A 354 -3.35 -31.79 -33.10
CA GLU A 354 -2.81 -32.56 -31.96
C GLU A 354 -2.22 -31.63 -30.88
N GLU A 355 -1.50 -30.62 -31.30
CA GLU A 355 -0.97 -29.58 -30.36
C GLU A 355 -2.09 -28.83 -29.63
N LEU A 356 -3.17 -28.47 -30.36
CA LEU A 356 -4.31 -27.79 -29.76
C LEU A 356 -5.10 -28.72 -28.82
N GLU A 357 -5.30 -29.99 -29.16
CA GLU A 357 -5.97 -30.95 -28.28
C GLU A 357 -5.20 -31.17 -26.98
N ASN A 358 -3.88 -31.31 -27.06
CA ASN A 358 -3.01 -31.41 -25.89
C ASN A 358 -3.03 -30.12 -25.03
N ALA A 359 -2.97 -28.97 -25.69
CA ALA A 359 -3.01 -27.67 -24.99
C ALA A 359 -4.37 -27.40 -24.32
N ILE A 360 -5.48 -27.80 -24.96
CA ILE A 360 -6.83 -27.70 -24.39
C ILE A 360 -6.93 -28.60 -23.16
N ALA A 361 -6.48 -29.86 -23.25
CA ALA A 361 -6.48 -30.78 -22.12
C ALA A 361 -5.67 -30.24 -20.93
N ASP A 362 -4.52 -29.62 -21.20
CA ASP A 362 -3.69 -28.98 -20.16
C ASP A 362 -4.38 -27.77 -19.51
N LEU A 363 -5.01 -26.89 -20.31
CA LEU A 363 -5.76 -25.73 -19.80
C LEU A 363 -6.98 -26.16 -18.98
N GLU A 364 -7.72 -27.19 -19.43
CA GLU A 364 -8.83 -27.75 -18.67
C GLU A 364 -8.38 -28.35 -17.34
N ASP A 365 -7.24 -29.03 -17.32
CA ASP A 365 -6.66 -29.57 -16.10
C ASP A 365 -6.20 -28.43 -15.13
N ILE A 366 -5.67 -27.33 -15.65
CA ILE A 366 -5.35 -26.13 -14.84
C ILE A 366 -6.63 -25.59 -14.18
N LEU A 367 -7.72 -25.45 -14.94
CA LEU A 367 -8.99 -24.93 -14.43
C LEU A 367 -9.63 -25.84 -13.38
N LYS A 368 -9.48 -27.16 -13.52
CA LYS A 368 -10.01 -28.17 -12.57
C LYS A 368 -9.22 -28.25 -11.26
N ARG A 369 -7.95 -27.88 -11.26
CA ARG A 369 -7.03 -28.08 -10.11
C ARG A 369 -6.49 -26.76 -9.56
N PRO A 370 -7.04 -26.23 -8.45
CA PRO A 370 -6.54 -25.01 -7.81
C PRO A 370 -5.04 -25.06 -7.49
N ALA A 371 -4.50 -26.24 -7.16
CA ALA A 371 -3.07 -26.41 -6.90
C ALA A 371 -2.18 -26.07 -8.12
N ARG A 372 -2.68 -26.26 -9.35
CA ARG A 372 -1.96 -25.86 -10.57
C ARG A 372 -1.95 -24.33 -10.74
N ILE A 373 -3.07 -23.67 -10.45
CA ILE A 373 -3.18 -22.20 -10.46
C ILE A 373 -2.18 -21.63 -9.45
N ASN A 374 -2.15 -22.16 -8.22
CA ASN A 374 -1.21 -21.75 -7.20
C ASN A 374 0.26 -21.94 -7.65
N LYS A 375 0.57 -23.05 -8.32
CA LYS A 375 1.91 -23.29 -8.85
C LYS A 375 2.32 -22.26 -9.91
N ILE A 376 1.38 -21.84 -10.76
CA ILE A 376 1.59 -20.79 -11.77
C ILE A 376 1.91 -19.47 -11.07
N ILE A 377 1.09 -19.07 -10.09
CA ILE A 377 1.28 -17.81 -9.33
C ILE A 377 2.64 -17.82 -8.60
N MET A 378 2.99 -18.91 -7.92
CA MET A 378 4.28 -19.03 -7.23
C MET A 378 5.46 -18.92 -8.21
N LYS A 379 5.34 -19.48 -9.42
CA LYS A 379 6.35 -19.33 -10.45
C LYS A 379 6.46 -17.89 -10.93
N GLU A 380 5.35 -17.23 -11.23
CA GLU A 380 5.31 -15.82 -11.65
C GLU A 380 5.93 -14.90 -10.59
N LEU A 381 5.60 -15.09 -9.31
CA LEU A 381 6.21 -14.35 -8.20
C LEU A 381 7.72 -14.57 -8.11
N GLY A 382 8.18 -15.81 -8.29
CA GLY A 382 9.60 -16.14 -8.32
C GLY A 382 10.34 -15.48 -9.49
N ASP A 383 9.71 -15.43 -10.67
CA ASP A 383 10.25 -14.76 -11.85
C ASP A 383 10.32 -13.23 -11.65
N VAL A 384 9.29 -12.62 -11.04
CA VAL A 384 9.28 -11.19 -10.66
C VAL A 384 10.38 -10.89 -9.66
N ALA A 385 10.50 -11.67 -8.58
CA ALA A 385 11.54 -11.50 -7.57
C ALA A 385 12.95 -11.56 -8.19
N LYS A 386 13.19 -12.54 -9.05
CA LYS A 386 14.48 -12.71 -9.72
C LYS A 386 14.80 -11.60 -10.73
N LYS A 387 13.80 -11.12 -11.47
CA LYS A 387 13.98 -10.13 -12.55
C LYS A 387 14.07 -8.70 -12.03
N TYR A 388 13.30 -8.36 -11.01
CA TYR A 388 13.12 -6.99 -10.52
C TYR A 388 13.52 -6.78 -9.07
N GLY A 389 13.83 -7.85 -8.32
CA GLY A 389 14.33 -7.78 -6.94
C GLY A 389 15.62 -6.97 -6.86
N LYS A 390 15.73 -6.20 -5.80
CA LYS A 390 16.92 -5.37 -5.47
C LYS A 390 17.25 -5.56 -3.99
N PRO A 391 18.51 -5.41 -3.60
CA PRO A 391 18.89 -5.43 -2.18
C PRO A 391 18.13 -4.35 -1.39
N ARG A 392 17.90 -4.61 -0.11
CA ARG A 392 17.30 -3.64 0.81
C ARG A 392 18.09 -2.33 0.82
N ARG A 393 17.38 -1.22 0.91
CA ARG A 393 17.96 0.11 1.06
C ARG A 393 18.12 0.52 2.53
N CYS A 394 17.21 0.04 3.40
CA CYS A 394 17.25 0.29 4.83
C CYS A 394 18.06 -0.77 5.55
N GLU A 395 18.93 -0.34 6.44
CA GLU A 395 19.58 -1.20 7.43
C GLU A 395 18.63 -1.44 8.61
N ILE A 396 18.78 -2.56 9.30
CA ILE A 396 17.96 -2.90 10.47
C ILE A 396 18.88 -2.96 11.69
N MET A 397 18.55 -2.18 12.70
CA MET A 397 19.23 -2.17 14.00
C MET A 397 18.34 -2.86 15.02
N TYR A 398 18.76 -4.04 15.47
CA TYR A 398 18.02 -4.86 16.44
C TYR A 398 18.30 -4.45 17.90
N GLU A 399 19.46 -3.87 18.17
CA GLU A 399 19.88 -3.42 19.48
C GLU A 399 20.30 -1.96 19.42
N ILE A 400 19.68 -1.12 20.23
CA ILE A 400 20.11 0.28 20.38
C ILE A 400 21.32 0.26 21.32
N PRO A 401 22.45 0.94 20.97
CA PRO A 401 23.61 1.02 21.83
C PRO A 401 23.24 1.48 23.25
N ALA A 402 23.77 0.80 24.27
CA ALA A 402 23.45 1.10 25.67
C ALA A 402 23.72 2.57 26.09
N SER A 403 24.64 3.24 25.40
CA SER A 403 24.89 4.68 25.57
C SER A 403 23.72 5.59 25.13
N GLU A 404 22.78 5.06 24.38
CA GLU A 404 21.59 5.76 23.88
C GLU A 404 20.30 5.25 24.55
N ALA A 405 20.37 4.09 25.23
CA ALA A 405 19.26 3.41 25.89
C ALA A 405 18.86 4.03 27.24
N GLU A 406 19.59 5.03 27.76
CA GLU A 406 19.02 5.88 28.80
C GLU A 406 17.81 6.60 28.20
N GLU A 407 16.64 6.00 28.38
CA GLU A 407 15.39 6.70 28.20
C GLU A 407 15.45 8.00 29.01
N PRO A 408 15.39 9.18 28.37
CA PRO A 408 14.72 10.24 29.07
C PRO A 408 13.27 9.74 29.13
N GLU A 409 12.71 9.56 30.30
CA GLU A 409 11.26 9.68 30.47
C GLU A 409 10.81 10.73 29.45
N GLN A 410 9.96 10.32 28.51
CA GLN A 410 9.31 11.30 27.66
C GLN A 410 8.64 12.24 28.64
N GLN A 411 9.28 13.36 28.88
CA GLN A 411 8.61 14.48 29.52
C GLN A 411 7.57 14.92 28.49
N ILE A 412 6.44 14.23 28.53
CA ILE A 412 5.25 14.66 27.80
C ILE A 412 5.05 16.08 28.26
N PRO A 413 5.16 17.08 27.37
CA PRO A 413 5.06 18.47 27.79
C PRO A 413 3.69 18.67 28.42
N ASP A 414 3.69 18.87 29.73
CA ASP A 414 2.47 19.14 30.48
C ASP A 414 2.18 20.63 30.42
N TYR A 415 1.08 20.96 29.77
CA TYR A 415 0.59 22.31 29.59
C TYR A 415 -0.90 22.36 29.81
N PRO A 416 -1.46 23.51 30.24
CA PRO A 416 -2.89 23.62 30.48
C PRO A 416 -3.69 23.48 29.18
N VAL A 417 -4.80 22.75 29.23
CA VAL A 417 -5.71 22.51 28.12
C VAL A 417 -7.16 22.61 28.59
N HIS A 418 -8.05 22.99 27.67
CA HIS A 418 -9.50 22.88 27.84
C HIS A 418 -10.00 21.64 27.09
N LEU A 419 -10.71 20.79 27.79
CA LEU A 419 -11.26 19.55 27.26
C LEU A 419 -12.77 19.71 27.05
N PHE A 420 -13.25 19.25 25.91
CA PHE A 420 -14.66 19.27 25.55
C PHE A 420 -15.07 17.88 25.08
N PHE A 421 -16.19 17.37 25.60
CA PHE A 421 -16.77 16.10 25.15
C PHE A 421 -18.23 16.31 24.80
N THR A 422 -18.67 15.79 23.66
CA THR A 422 -20.03 16.00 23.13
C THR A 422 -20.90 14.76 23.27
N ARG A 423 -22.21 14.94 23.17
CA ARG A 423 -23.20 13.85 23.25
C ARG A 423 -23.01 12.80 22.13
N ASP A 424 -22.62 13.24 20.93
CA ASP A 424 -22.36 12.34 19.80
C ASP A 424 -20.97 11.68 19.87
N GLY A 425 -20.22 11.84 20.97
CA GLY A 425 -18.95 11.17 21.22
C GLY A 425 -17.72 11.83 20.58
N TYR A 426 -17.78 13.13 20.29
CA TYR A 426 -16.62 13.89 19.84
C TYR A 426 -15.87 14.50 21.02
N PHE A 427 -14.53 14.44 20.93
CA PHE A 427 -13.63 14.99 21.94
C PHE A 427 -12.73 16.06 21.33
N LYS A 428 -12.50 17.15 22.07
CA LYS A 428 -11.57 18.22 21.69
C LYS A 428 -10.65 18.56 22.84
N LYS A 429 -9.37 18.71 22.55
CA LYS A 429 -8.37 19.27 23.44
C LYS A 429 -7.91 20.59 22.84
N ILE A 430 -8.12 21.70 23.51
CA ILE A 430 -7.85 23.05 23.02
C ILE A 430 -6.94 23.78 23.98
N THR A 431 -5.84 24.35 23.50
CA THR A 431 -4.97 25.19 24.35
C THR A 431 -5.65 26.50 24.71
N PRO A 432 -5.37 27.11 25.89
CA PRO A 432 -5.95 28.39 26.30
C PRO A 432 -5.74 29.51 25.27
N GLN A 433 -4.60 29.52 24.60
CA GLN A 433 -4.30 30.48 23.55
C GLN A 433 -5.21 30.31 22.33
N SER A 434 -5.41 29.08 21.88
CA SER A 434 -6.29 28.76 20.75
C SER A 434 -7.77 29.07 21.09
N LEU A 435 -8.18 28.83 22.33
CA LEU A 435 -9.54 29.09 22.78
C LEU A 435 -9.86 30.59 22.82
N ARG A 436 -8.93 31.45 23.26
CA ARG A 436 -9.10 32.91 23.29
C ARG A 436 -9.24 33.54 21.90
N MET A 437 -8.73 32.87 20.86
CA MET A 437 -8.79 33.37 19.48
C MET A 437 -10.04 32.92 18.73
N SER A 438 -10.90 32.09 19.34
CA SER A 438 -12.05 31.48 18.69
C SER A 438 -13.31 31.68 19.54
N GLY A 439 -14.41 32.15 18.94
CA GLY A 439 -15.66 32.41 19.67
C GLY A 439 -16.43 31.13 19.99
N GLU A 440 -17.08 30.52 19.00
CA GLU A 440 -17.97 29.40 19.22
C GLU A 440 -17.34 28.05 18.86
N GLN A 441 -17.76 26.98 19.59
CA GLN A 441 -17.39 25.63 19.33
C GLN A 441 -18.17 25.08 18.14
N LYS A 442 -17.49 24.62 17.08
CA LYS A 442 -18.14 23.92 15.99
C LYS A 442 -18.57 22.53 16.47
N LEU A 443 -19.85 22.24 16.41
CA LEU A 443 -20.45 20.95 16.72
C LEU A 443 -21.07 20.36 15.44
N LYS A 444 -21.35 19.06 15.48
CA LYS A 444 -22.18 18.40 14.47
C LYS A 444 -23.63 18.89 14.61
N ASP A 445 -24.39 18.88 13.52
CA ASP A 445 -25.78 19.30 13.54
C ASP A 445 -26.59 18.48 14.54
N GLY A 446 -27.18 19.17 15.54
CA GLY A 446 -27.99 18.55 16.60
C GLY A 446 -27.18 18.00 17.78
N ASP A 447 -25.83 18.10 17.78
CA ASP A 447 -24.96 17.69 18.89
C ASP A 447 -24.86 18.81 19.94
N GLU A 448 -24.50 18.43 21.17
CA GLU A 448 -24.30 19.37 22.29
C GLU A 448 -23.09 18.95 23.14
N VAL A 449 -22.45 19.95 23.77
CA VAL A 449 -21.35 19.70 24.70
C VAL A 449 -21.89 19.17 26.01
N LEU A 450 -21.56 17.93 26.35
CA LEU A 450 -21.93 17.30 27.64
C LEU A 450 -20.97 17.62 28.77
N PHE A 451 -19.69 17.75 28.45
CA PHE A 451 -18.67 17.93 29.48
C PHE A 451 -17.60 18.91 28.99
N THR A 452 -17.20 19.81 29.89
CA THR A 452 -16.07 20.71 29.69
C THR A 452 -15.30 20.88 30.99
N CYS A 453 -13.98 20.84 30.90
CA CYS A 453 -13.13 21.15 32.05
C CYS A 453 -11.78 21.74 31.62
N GLU A 454 -11.14 22.43 32.56
CA GLU A 454 -9.74 22.80 32.47
C GLU A 454 -8.90 21.70 33.09
N SER A 455 -7.83 21.30 32.39
CA SER A 455 -6.93 20.26 32.85
C SER A 455 -5.53 20.44 32.27
N THR A 456 -4.69 19.43 32.35
CA THR A 456 -3.36 19.42 31.75
C THR A 456 -3.25 18.34 30.68
N ASN A 457 -2.28 18.48 29.80
CA ASN A 457 -2.04 17.54 28.70
C ASN A 457 -1.71 16.10 29.18
N SER A 458 -1.18 15.96 30.38
CA SER A 458 -0.84 14.66 30.98
C SER A 458 -2.01 13.95 31.67
N THR A 459 -3.17 14.60 31.79
CA THR A 459 -4.31 14.08 32.56
C THR A 459 -4.87 12.79 31.94
N GLU A 460 -5.23 11.83 32.79
CA GLU A 460 -5.94 10.61 32.40
C GLU A 460 -7.41 10.83 32.17
N LEU A 461 -7.93 10.15 31.16
CA LEU A 461 -9.33 10.20 30.70
C LEU A 461 -9.94 8.80 30.76
N LEU A 462 -11.13 8.70 31.33
CA LEU A 462 -11.94 7.48 31.32
C LEU A 462 -13.21 7.70 30.50
N PHE A 463 -13.42 6.90 29.48
CA PHE A 463 -14.62 6.94 28.63
C PHE A 463 -15.51 5.74 28.94
N PHE A 464 -16.72 6.00 29.39
CA PHE A 464 -17.73 4.99 29.71
C PHE A 464 -18.67 4.81 28.52
N THR A 465 -18.91 3.55 28.12
CA THR A 465 -19.67 3.26 26.89
C THR A 465 -21.02 2.61 27.19
N ASN A 466 -21.90 2.59 26.15
CA ASN A 466 -23.18 1.88 26.19
C ASN A 466 -23.05 0.35 26.31
N HIS A 467 -21.87 -0.22 26.02
CA HIS A 467 -21.57 -1.65 26.19
C HIS A 467 -21.00 -1.98 27.58
N HIS A 468 -21.11 -1.04 28.54
CA HIS A 468 -20.61 -1.20 29.92
C HIS A 468 -19.07 -1.37 30.01
N GLN A 469 -18.34 -0.94 28.98
CA GLN A 469 -16.89 -0.89 28.95
C GLN A 469 -16.38 0.48 29.41
N VAL A 470 -15.14 0.49 29.89
CA VAL A 470 -14.42 1.71 30.23
C VAL A 470 -13.10 1.72 29.50
N TYR A 471 -12.88 2.73 28.68
CA TYR A 471 -11.61 2.93 27.96
C TYR A 471 -10.79 3.97 28.68
N LYS A 472 -9.54 3.62 28.97
CA LYS A 472 -8.56 4.48 29.60
C LYS A 472 -7.63 5.08 28.53
N SER A 473 -7.39 6.38 28.60
CA SER A 473 -6.53 7.12 27.70
C SER A 473 -5.97 8.36 28.40
N HIS A 474 -5.06 9.07 27.78
CA HIS A 474 -4.55 10.34 28.28
C HIS A 474 -4.93 11.48 27.33
N ALA A 475 -4.94 12.71 27.84
CA ALA A 475 -5.21 13.85 27.00
C ALA A 475 -4.15 14.04 25.90
N TYR A 476 -2.91 13.63 26.10
CA TYR A 476 -1.84 13.67 25.10
C TYR A 476 -2.03 12.65 23.95
N ASP A 477 -2.86 11.62 24.11
CA ASP A 477 -3.18 10.66 23.05
C ASP A 477 -4.02 11.29 21.93
N PHE A 478 -4.63 12.45 22.22
CA PHE A 478 -5.41 13.25 21.29
C PHE A 478 -4.64 14.50 20.86
N ALA A 479 -4.72 14.83 19.56
CA ALA A 479 -4.08 16.03 19.04
C ALA A 479 -4.72 17.33 19.55
N ASP A 480 -3.92 18.40 19.68
CA ASP A 480 -4.46 19.73 19.95
C ASP A 480 -5.36 20.18 18.80
N SER A 481 -6.58 20.58 19.11
CA SER A 481 -7.59 20.98 18.15
C SER A 481 -7.94 22.48 18.26
N LYS A 482 -8.75 22.96 17.33
CA LYS A 482 -9.29 24.33 17.34
C LYS A 482 -10.81 24.27 17.59
N ALA A 483 -11.38 25.34 18.13
CA ALA A 483 -12.82 25.45 18.31
C ALA A 483 -13.61 25.29 17.00
N SER A 484 -13.02 25.66 15.87
CA SER A 484 -13.61 25.62 14.53
C SER A 484 -13.68 24.24 13.88
N VAL A 485 -13.15 23.16 14.50
CA VAL A 485 -13.20 21.78 14.00
C VAL A 485 -14.12 20.92 14.88
N LEU A 486 -14.55 19.76 14.38
CA LEU A 486 -15.43 18.85 15.14
C LEU A 486 -14.69 18.16 16.29
N GLY A 487 -13.37 17.96 16.18
CA GLY A 487 -12.54 17.16 17.10
C GLY A 487 -12.47 15.70 16.70
N ASP A 488 -11.90 14.86 17.59
CA ASP A 488 -11.72 13.43 17.38
C ASP A 488 -12.97 12.67 17.78
N TYR A 489 -13.43 11.73 16.95
CA TYR A 489 -14.50 10.80 17.31
C TYR A 489 -13.91 9.68 18.17
N VAL A 490 -14.27 9.69 19.46
CA VAL A 490 -13.66 8.86 20.50
C VAL A 490 -13.74 7.35 20.18
N ALA A 491 -14.89 6.90 19.66
CA ALA A 491 -15.06 5.48 19.33
C ALA A 491 -14.05 5.00 18.28
N SER A 492 -13.76 5.85 17.27
CA SER A 492 -12.73 5.53 16.27
C SER A 492 -11.31 5.68 16.82
N ALA A 493 -11.06 6.70 17.65
CA ALA A 493 -9.74 6.97 18.21
C ALA A 493 -9.28 5.86 19.17
N LEU A 494 -10.21 5.29 19.94
CA LEU A 494 -9.93 4.23 20.90
C LEU A 494 -10.24 2.82 20.41
N GLY A 495 -10.63 2.65 19.13
CA GLY A 495 -10.89 1.34 18.53
C GLY A 495 -12.05 0.57 19.16
N MET A 496 -13.12 1.28 19.55
CA MET A 496 -14.33 0.66 20.13
C MET A 496 -15.02 -0.27 19.14
N GLU A 497 -15.81 -1.22 19.64
CA GLU A 497 -16.55 -2.18 18.83
C GLU A 497 -17.64 -1.52 17.99
N GLU A 498 -18.10 -2.22 16.95
CA GLU A 498 -19.20 -1.72 16.11
C GLU A 498 -20.50 -1.55 16.91
N GLY A 499 -21.06 -0.34 16.89
CA GLY A 499 -22.25 0.02 17.69
C GLY A 499 -21.94 0.46 19.13
N GLU A 500 -20.68 0.43 19.55
CA GLU A 500 -20.27 0.98 20.82
C GLU A 500 -20.03 2.49 20.72
N VAL A 501 -20.63 3.23 21.66
CA VAL A 501 -20.51 4.69 21.71
C VAL A 501 -20.16 5.14 23.13
N PRO A 502 -19.26 6.13 23.27
CA PRO A 502 -18.94 6.71 24.58
C PRO A 502 -20.09 7.60 25.05
N LEU A 503 -20.62 7.31 26.24
CA LEU A 503 -21.72 8.03 26.86
C LEU A 503 -21.24 9.15 27.79
N TYR A 504 -20.12 8.97 28.44
CA TYR A 504 -19.62 9.90 29.44
C TYR A 504 -18.09 9.84 29.54
N MET A 505 -17.47 10.99 29.84
CA MET A 505 -16.04 11.13 30.07
C MET A 505 -15.77 11.61 31.49
N VAL A 506 -14.80 10.99 32.14
CA VAL A 506 -14.27 11.40 33.44
C VAL A 506 -12.81 11.80 33.30
N VAL A 507 -12.45 12.92 33.90
CA VAL A 507 -11.07 13.39 34.03
C VAL A 507 -10.62 13.09 35.44
N THR A 508 -9.56 12.29 35.60
CA THR A 508 -9.07 11.92 36.92
C THR A 508 -7.56 12.16 37.05
N PRO A 509 -7.14 13.00 37.97
CA PRO A 509 -5.71 13.20 38.24
C PRO A 509 -5.15 12.20 39.28
N ASP A 510 -5.97 11.58 40.13
CA ASP A 510 -5.52 10.85 41.29
C ASP A 510 -6.43 9.70 41.72
N TYR A 511 -7.41 9.31 40.93
CA TYR A 511 -8.40 8.24 41.17
C TYR A 511 -9.10 8.30 42.56
N LYS A 512 -9.12 9.48 43.21
CA LYS A 512 -9.84 9.70 44.44
C LYS A 512 -11.31 10.01 44.18
N GLY A 513 -12.18 9.44 44.98
CA GLY A 513 -13.62 9.68 44.89
C GLY A 513 -14.42 8.48 44.44
N TRP A 514 -15.63 8.73 43.98
CA TRP A 514 -16.60 7.69 43.68
C TRP A 514 -17.35 8.04 42.39
N MET A 515 -17.55 7.05 41.51
CA MET A 515 -18.54 7.11 40.45
C MET A 515 -19.90 6.65 40.96
N LEU A 516 -20.94 7.46 40.69
CA LEU A 516 -22.31 7.11 41.02
C LEU A 516 -23.10 6.93 39.71
N PHE A 517 -23.48 5.70 39.44
CA PHE A 517 -24.31 5.34 38.29
C PHE A 517 -25.77 5.32 38.69
N LEU A 518 -26.59 6.09 38.00
CA LEU A 518 -28.04 6.12 38.15
C LEU A 518 -28.69 5.57 36.88
N TYR A 519 -29.48 4.52 37.02
CA TYR A 519 -30.10 3.82 35.92
C TYR A 519 -31.59 4.22 35.81
N GLU A 520 -32.13 4.24 34.59
CA GLU A 520 -33.54 4.57 34.32
C GLU A 520 -34.51 3.68 35.11
N ASN A 521 -34.14 2.46 35.42
CA ASN A 521 -34.95 1.52 36.26
C ASN A 521 -34.93 1.83 37.77
N GLY A 522 -34.38 3.00 38.15
CA GLY A 522 -34.29 3.43 39.55
C GLY A 522 -33.21 2.77 40.39
N LYS A 523 -32.41 1.91 39.83
CA LYS A 523 -31.24 1.35 40.51
C LYS A 523 -30.08 2.34 40.53
N CYS A 524 -29.22 2.25 41.52
CA CYS A 524 -27.97 3.00 41.57
C CYS A 524 -26.78 2.07 41.97
N ALA A 525 -25.62 2.40 41.45
CA ALA A 525 -24.37 1.77 41.83
C ALA A 525 -23.33 2.83 42.22
N LYS A 526 -22.57 2.58 43.27
CA LYS A 526 -21.48 3.43 43.74
C LYS A 526 -20.18 2.67 43.63
N VAL A 527 -19.27 3.11 42.81
CA VAL A 527 -17.99 2.46 42.51
C VAL A 527 -16.85 3.43 42.86
N PRO A 528 -15.84 3.02 43.65
CA PRO A 528 -14.69 3.88 43.88
C PRO A 528 -13.90 4.08 42.59
N LEU A 529 -13.44 5.33 42.31
CA LEU A 529 -12.63 5.63 41.13
C LEU A 529 -11.33 4.82 41.08
N SER A 530 -10.78 4.45 42.24
CA SER A 530 -9.62 3.56 42.34
C SER A 530 -9.84 2.15 41.74
N SER A 531 -11.07 1.76 41.46
CA SER A 531 -11.36 0.49 40.76
C SER A 531 -11.05 0.57 39.24
N TYR A 532 -10.77 1.76 38.72
CA TYR A 532 -10.43 2.01 37.33
C TYR A 532 -8.94 2.40 37.14
N GLU A 533 -8.13 2.38 38.21
CA GLU A 533 -6.69 2.71 38.22
C GLU A 533 -5.80 1.73 37.44
#